data_e758c61cfc9d39b19378a3e75c3e8a3d
#
_entry.id   e758c61cfc9d39b19378a3e75c3e8a3d
#
_cell.length_a   1.000
_cell.length_b   1.000
_cell.length_c   1.000
_cell.angle_alpha   90.00
_cell.angle_beta   90.00
_cell.angle_gamma   90.00
#
_symmetry.space_group_name_H-M   'P 1'
#
loop_
_entity.id
_entity.type
_entity.pdbx_description
1 polymer ?
#
loop_
_entity_poly.entity_id
_entity_poly.type
_entity_poly.pdbx_seq_one_letter_code
_entity_poly.pdbx_strand_id
1 'polypeptide(L)'
;PASRHDGPALDEGQAPGLEATDYYSPPAATWAYGVHAAIVEVDEITCETKIKKYALVHDCGNMINPTIVEGQVMGGVAQGIAGAMYEKVEFDDDGNISNANFVDFVIPYATEIPKVEMYHLETPTPLNPLGVKGVGEAGCIATAATIASGLTDALREFGNPKFRSTPITPSMIHEVLSSGSSG
;
A
#
# COMPACT_ATOMS: atom_id res chain seq x y z
N PRO A 1 32.19 27.36 11.43
CA PRO A 1 33.08 28.51 11.23
C PRO A 1 32.31 29.80 11.06
N ALA A 2 31.15 29.80 10.37
CA ALA A 2 30.33 30.99 10.11
C ALA A 2 29.77 31.69 11.36
N SER A 3 29.83 31.04 12.52
CA SER A 3 29.38 31.59 13.80
C SER A 3 30.50 32.11 14.69
N ARG A 4 31.78 32.03 14.23
CA ARG A 4 32.91 32.54 15.01
C ARG A 4 33.23 33.98 14.62
N HIS A 5 33.54 34.78 15.63
CA HIS A 5 33.85 36.21 15.47
C HIS A 5 35.14 36.46 14.65
N ASP A 6 36.00 35.46 14.54
CA ASP A 6 37.28 35.43 13.84
C ASP A 6 37.31 34.56 12.60
N GLY A 7 36.11 34.12 12.12
CA GLY A 7 35.95 33.35 10.90
C GLY A 7 36.09 34.19 9.64
N PRO A 8 36.19 33.55 8.45
CA PRO A 8 36.19 34.28 7.17
C PRO A 8 34.88 35.09 7.04
N ALA A 9 35.02 36.25 6.39
CA ALA A 9 33.86 37.08 6.12
C ALA A 9 32.81 36.31 5.32
N LEU A 10 31.55 36.48 5.70
CA LEU A 10 30.43 35.89 4.98
C LEU A 10 30.23 36.69 3.66
N ASP A 11 29.77 35.99 2.63
CA ASP A 11 29.37 36.64 1.39
C ASP A 11 28.16 37.55 1.61
N GLU A 12 28.00 38.56 0.74
CA GLU A 12 26.90 39.52 0.84
C GLU A 12 25.55 38.79 0.78
N GLY A 13 24.72 38.97 1.83
CA GLY A 13 23.42 38.33 1.98
C GLY A 13 23.41 37.00 2.78
N GLN A 14 24.58 36.52 3.23
CA GLN A 14 24.64 35.36 4.12
C GLN A 14 24.49 35.75 5.59
N ALA A 15 23.62 35.06 6.30
CA ALA A 15 23.47 35.17 7.75
C ALA A 15 24.47 34.24 8.46
N PRO A 16 25.02 34.64 9.65
CA PRO A 16 25.82 33.73 10.48
C PRO A 16 25.00 32.55 10.95
N GLY A 17 25.50 31.32 10.77
CA GLY A 17 24.82 30.10 11.20
C GLY A 17 25.24 28.87 10.41
N LEU A 18 24.64 27.75 10.77
CA LEU A 18 24.72 26.45 10.07
C LEU A 18 23.36 26.09 9.44
N GLU A 19 22.57 27.09 9.12
CA GLU A 19 21.24 26.94 8.53
C GLU A 19 21.26 27.44 7.09
N ALA A 20 20.64 26.65 6.20
CA ALA A 20 20.38 27.02 4.83
C ALA A 20 18.97 26.60 4.44
N THR A 21 18.26 27.47 3.75
CA THR A 21 16.93 27.17 3.20
C THR A 21 16.98 27.33 1.70
N ASP A 22 16.50 26.32 1.01
CA ASP A 22 16.34 26.35 -0.45
C ASP A 22 14.94 25.84 -0.82
N TYR A 23 14.43 26.31 -1.96
CA TYR A 23 13.11 25.95 -2.46
C TYR A 23 13.26 25.24 -3.80
N TYR A 24 12.90 23.97 -3.83
CA TYR A 24 12.88 23.18 -5.05
C TYR A 24 11.45 22.96 -5.53
N SER A 25 11.15 23.32 -6.77
CA SER A 25 9.88 23.06 -7.42
C SER A 25 10.11 22.15 -8.63
N PRO A 26 9.65 20.88 -8.61
CA PRO A 26 9.80 20.03 -9.78
C PRO A 26 8.92 20.52 -10.94
N PRO A 27 9.36 20.39 -12.20
CA PRO A 27 8.62 20.87 -13.37
C PRO A 27 7.34 20.09 -13.63
N ALA A 28 7.24 18.85 -13.15
CA ALA A 28 6.07 18.00 -13.25
C ALA A 28 6.09 16.88 -12.19
N ALA A 29 4.94 16.22 -12.00
CA ALA A 29 4.84 15.03 -11.17
C ALA A 29 5.64 13.88 -11.76
N THR A 30 6.22 13.04 -10.90
CA THR A 30 6.93 11.82 -11.27
C THR A 30 6.12 10.61 -10.83
N TRP A 31 5.88 9.67 -11.74
CA TRP A 31 5.02 8.52 -11.50
C TRP A 31 5.85 7.27 -11.25
N ALA A 32 5.67 6.67 -10.07
CA ALA A 32 6.10 5.32 -9.80
C ALA A 32 5.16 4.33 -10.49
N TYR A 33 5.61 3.11 -10.72
CA TYR A 33 4.78 2.02 -11.21
C TYR A 33 5.22 0.70 -10.60
N GLY A 34 4.36 -0.30 -10.68
CA GLY A 34 4.66 -1.63 -10.15
C GLY A 34 3.62 -2.66 -10.57
N VAL A 35 3.94 -3.90 -10.25
CA VAL A 35 3.08 -5.06 -10.46
C VAL A 35 3.02 -5.85 -9.16
N HIS A 36 1.83 -6.26 -8.76
CA HIS A 36 1.61 -7.09 -7.59
C HIS A 36 1.05 -8.45 -8.01
N ALA A 37 1.44 -9.50 -7.30
CA ALA A 37 0.94 -10.86 -7.48
C ALA A 37 0.69 -11.50 -6.12
N ALA A 38 -0.39 -12.26 -6.01
CA ALA A 38 -0.71 -13.00 -4.79
C ALA A 38 -1.19 -14.41 -5.12
N ILE A 39 -0.89 -15.34 -4.22
CA ILE A 39 -1.52 -16.65 -4.16
C ILE A 39 -2.43 -16.63 -2.94
N VAL A 40 -3.73 -16.81 -3.17
CA VAL A 40 -4.73 -16.88 -2.12
C VAL A 40 -5.32 -18.30 -2.01
N GLU A 41 -5.74 -18.64 -0.81
CA GLU A 41 -6.45 -19.90 -0.50
C GLU A 41 -7.72 -19.53 0.24
N VAL A 42 -8.83 -20.16 -0.12
CA VAL A 42 -10.13 -19.99 0.53
C VAL A 42 -10.52 -21.32 1.17
N ASP A 43 -10.84 -21.30 2.46
CA ASP A 43 -11.45 -22.44 3.14
C ASP A 43 -12.95 -22.43 2.87
N GLU A 44 -13.45 -23.47 2.21
CA GLU A 44 -14.86 -23.56 1.79
C GLU A 44 -15.84 -23.75 2.97
N ILE A 45 -15.35 -24.18 4.14
CA ILE A 45 -16.16 -24.41 5.34
C ILE A 45 -16.26 -23.15 6.18
N THR A 46 -15.10 -22.52 6.45
CA THR A 46 -15.02 -21.33 7.31
C THR A 46 -15.13 -20.02 6.54
N CYS A 47 -15.00 -20.06 5.21
CA CYS A 47 -14.91 -18.90 4.33
C CYS A 47 -13.70 -17.99 4.63
N GLU A 48 -12.72 -18.50 5.37
CA GLU A 48 -11.48 -17.78 5.68
C GLU A 48 -10.60 -17.69 4.43
N THR A 49 -10.08 -16.51 4.18
CA THR A 49 -9.08 -16.27 3.11
C THR A 49 -7.69 -16.17 3.70
N LYS A 50 -6.75 -16.95 3.14
CA LYS A 50 -5.32 -16.88 3.47
C LYS A 50 -4.50 -16.42 2.27
N ILE A 51 -3.66 -15.43 2.48
CA ILE A 51 -2.67 -15.01 1.48
C ILE A 51 -1.42 -15.88 1.68
N LYS A 52 -1.25 -16.90 0.85
CA LYS A 52 -0.15 -17.87 0.94
C LYS A 52 1.19 -17.29 0.50
N LYS A 53 1.16 -16.42 -0.52
CA LYS A 53 2.31 -15.68 -1.02
C LYS A 53 1.88 -14.32 -1.53
N TYR A 54 2.76 -13.35 -1.36
CA TYR A 54 2.61 -12.03 -1.93
C TYR A 54 3.94 -11.55 -2.48
N ALA A 55 3.96 -11.15 -3.71
CA ALA A 55 5.15 -10.62 -4.36
C ALA A 55 4.81 -9.31 -5.10
N LEU A 56 5.76 -8.41 -5.13
CA LEU A 56 5.63 -7.19 -5.91
C LEU A 56 6.96 -6.77 -6.53
N VAL A 57 6.86 -6.13 -7.67
CA VAL A 57 7.95 -5.40 -8.31
C VAL A 57 7.52 -3.95 -8.41
N HIS A 58 8.35 -3.03 -8.00
CA HIS A 58 8.05 -1.60 -8.17
C HIS A 58 9.27 -0.82 -8.65
N ASP A 59 9.02 0.37 -9.18
CA ASP A 59 10.02 1.31 -9.64
C ASP A 59 9.72 2.70 -9.09
N CYS A 60 10.56 3.16 -8.18
CA CYS A 60 10.52 4.51 -7.63
C CYS A 60 11.67 5.39 -8.16
N GLY A 61 12.26 5.04 -9.30
CA GLY A 61 13.49 5.65 -9.77
C GLY A 61 14.68 5.22 -8.92
N ASN A 62 15.62 6.11 -8.68
CA ASN A 62 16.75 5.82 -7.81
C ASN A 62 16.28 5.66 -6.35
N MET A 63 16.64 4.56 -5.72
CA MET A 63 16.37 4.36 -4.29
C MET A 63 17.41 5.09 -3.43
N ILE A 64 17.01 6.18 -2.79
CA ILE A 64 17.92 6.95 -1.91
C ILE A 64 18.25 6.16 -0.64
N ASN A 65 17.26 5.50 -0.06
CA ASN A 65 17.43 4.64 1.12
C ASN A 65 16.59 3.38 0.97
N PRO A 66 17.19 2.24 0.61
CA PRO A 66 16.47 1.00 0.40
C PRO A 66 15.62 0.55 1.61
N THR A 67 16.16 0.67 2.83
CA THR A 67 15.43 0.27 4.05
C THR A 67 14.15 1.08 4.24
N ILE A 68 14.18 2.39 3.96
CA ILE A 68 12.98 3.23 4.04
C ILE A 68 12.00 2.88 2.93
N VAL A 69 12.49 2.66 1.71
CA VAL A 69 11.65 2.28 0.57
C VAL A 69 10.92 0.96 0.84
N GLU A 70 11.64 -0.06 1.28
CA GLU A 70 11.08 -1.37 1.64
C GLU A 70 10.06 -1.25 2.79
N GLY A 71 10.36 -0.44 3.80
CA GLY A 71 9.43 -0.16 4.90
C GLY A 71 8.13 0.50 4.44
N GLN A 72 8.20 1.47 3.52
CA GLN A 72 7.03 2.11 2.92
C GLN A 72 6.20 1.13 2.11
N VAL A 73 6.85 0.32 1.27
CA VAL A 73 6.18 -0.68 0.44
C VAL A 73 5.48 -1.73 1.30
N MET A 74 6.17 -2.27 2.32
CA MET A 74 5.58 -3.26 3.24
C MET A 74 4.40 -2.70 4.01
N GLY A 75 4.52 -1.48 4.55
CA GLY A 75 3.44 -0.78 5.23
C GLY A 75 2.24 -0.53 4.31
N GLY A 76 2.51 -0.13 3.06
CA GLY A 76 1.47 0.04 2.05
C GLY A 76 0.74 -1.26 1.71
N VAL A 77 1.45 -2.39 1.57
CA VAL A 77 0.81 -3.70 1.37
C VAL A 77 -0.05 -4.08 2.57
N ALA A 78 0.45 -3.89 3.80
CA ALA A 78 -0.33 -4.18 5.00
C ALA A 78 -1.63 -3.35 5.06
N GLN A 79 -1.55 -2.06 4.77
CA GLN A 79 -2.71 -1.18 4.66
C GLN A 79 -3.67 -1.62 3.54
N GLY A 80 -3.15 -2.02 2.39
CA GLY A 80 -3.95 -2.50 1.28
C GLY A 80 -4.66 -3.83 1.58
N ILE A 81 -4.04 -4.74 2.33
CA ILE A 81 -4.66 -5.97 2.83
C ILE A 81 -5.76 -5.62 3.83
N ALA A 82 -5.50 -4.70 4.75
CA ALA A 82 -6.49 -4.23 5.71
C ALA A 82 -7.77 -3.72 5.02
N GLY A 83 -7.64 -2.80 4.08
CA GLY A 83 -8.78 -2.29 3.32
C GLY A 83 -9.42 -3.30 2.38
N ALA A 84 -8.67 -4.32 1.92
CA ALA A 84 -9.22 -5.36 1.03
C ALA A 84 -10.08 -6.39 1.75
N MET A 85 -9.78 -6.71 3.02
CA MET A 85 -10.33 -7.89 3.69
C MET A 85 -10.94 -7.61 5.08
N TYR A 86 -10.58 -6.50 5.75
CA TYR A 86 -10.87 -6.28 7.16
C TYR A 86 -11.61 -4.98 7.45
N GLU A 87 -11.05 -3.84 7.04
CA GLU A 87 -11.50 -2.51 7.44
C GLU A 87 -12.80 -2.11 6.74
N LYS A 88 -13.86 -1.92 7.53
CA LYS A 88 -15.15 -1.44 7.05
C LYS A 88 -15.67 -0.38 7.99
N VAL A 89 -15.93 0.81 7.47
CA VAL A 89 -16.66 1.85 8.22
C VAL A 89 -18.14 1.65 7.98
N GLU A 90 -18.92 1.55 9.05
CA GLU A 90 -20.37 1.40 9.02
C GLU A 90 -21.05 2.65 9.57
N PHE A 91 -22.11 3.07 8.90
CA PHE A 91 -22.90 4.24 9.29
C PHE A 91 -24.30 3.80 9.70
N ASP A 92 -24.86 4.45 10.74
CA ASP A 92 -26.25 4.33 11.10
C ASP A 92 -27.16 5.18 10.15
N ASP A 93 -28.47 5.10 10.35
CA ASP A 93 -29.46 5.83 9.52
C ASP A 93 -29.34 7.36 9.66
N ASP A 94 -28.72 7.84 10.74
CA ASP A 94 -28.47 9.26 10.99
C ASP A 94 -27.10 9.73 10.43
N GLY A 95 -26.30 8.81 9.85
CA GLY A 95 -25.00 9.08 9.28
C GLY A 95 -23.86 9.13 10.29
N ASN A 96 -24.05 8.64 11.51
CA ASN A 96 -22.98 8.49 12.47
C ASN A 96 -22.24 7.16 12.25
N ILE A 97 -20.93 7.14 12.53
CA ILE A 97 -20.13 5.89 12.47
C ILE A 97 -20.55 4.99 13.62
N SER A 98 -21.10 3.82 13.32
CA SER A 98 -21.60 2.86 14.30
C SER A 98 -20.52 1.96 14.90
N ASN A 99 -19.40 1.77 14.19
CA ASN A 99 -18.30 0.88 14.57
C ASN A 99 -16.98 1.63 14.87
N ALA A 100 -17.07 2.83 15.47
CA ALA A 100 -15.91 3.69 15.79
C ALA A 100 -15.12 3.20 17.02
N ASN A 101 -14.81 1.92 17.10
CA ASN A 101 -14.02 1.32 18.19
C ASN A 101 -13.24 0.09 17.68
N PHE A 102 -12.17 -0.31 18.36
CA PHE A 102 -11.30 -1.43 17.92
C PHE A 102 -11.89 -2.83 18.12
N VAL A 103 -13.09 -2.97 18.67
CA VAL A 103 -13.79 -4.26 18.76
C VAL A 103 -14.54 -4.53 17.45
N ASP A 104 -15.20 -3.52 16.90
CA ASP A 104 -16.05 -3.63 15.73
C ASP A 104 -15.35 -3.19 14.44
N PHE A 105 -14.42 -2.23 14.52
CA PHE A 105 -13.54 -1.87 13.40
C PHE A 105 -12.32 -2.80 13.39
N VAL A 106 -12.38 -3.82 12.55
CA VAL A 106 -11.35 -4.87 12.50
C VAL A 106 -10.10 -4.38 11.77
N ILE A 107 -8.95 -4.52 12.42
CA ILE A 107 -7.62 -4.26 11.85
C ILE A 107 -6.83 -5.57 11.86
N PRO A 108 -6.11 -5.91 10.78
CA PRO A 108 -5.33 -7.15 10.75
C PRO A 108 -4.15 -7.09 11.72
N TYR A 109 -3.85 -8.21 12.33
CA TYR A 109 -2.64 -8.38 13.14
C TYR A 109 -1.43 -8.68 12.25
N ALA A 110 -0.22 -8.51 12.77
CA ALA A 110 1.01 -8.79 12.04
C ALA A 110 1.12 -10.23 11.52
N THR A 111 0.46 -11.19 12.17
CA THR A 111 0.41 -12.59 11.77
C THR A 111 -0.48 -12.87 10.55
N GLU A 112 -1.35 -11.95 10.21
CA GLU A 112 -2.25 -12.04 9.05
C GLU A 112 -1.65 -11.40 7.79
N ILE A 113 -0.57 -10.62 7.98
CA ILE A 113 0.17 -10.03 6.87
C ILE A 113 1.23 -11.03 6.39
N PRO A 114 1.19 -11.44 5.12
CA PRO A 114 2.17 -12.39 4.59
C PRO A 114 3.56 -11.78 4.52
N LYS A 115 4.58 -12.64 4.45
CA LYS A 115 5.91 -12.19 4.04
C LYS A 115 5.82 -11.73 2.58
N VAL A 116 6.14 -10.46 2.35
CA VAL A 116 6.15 -9.85 1.01
C VAL A 116 7.51 -10.05 0.35
N GLU A 117 7.53 -10.65 -0.84
CA GLU A 117 8.71 -10.73 -1.69
C GLU A 117 8.77 -9.45 -2.54
N MET A 118 9.77 -8.60 -2.30
CA MET A 118 9.91 -7.32 -2.98
C MET A 118 11.06 -7.33 -3.97
N TYR A 119 10.79 -6.80 -5.16
CA TYR A 119 11.78 -6.60 -6.20
C TYR A 119 11.72 -5.16 -6.67
N HIS A 120 12.87 -4.59 -6.98
CA HIS A 120 13.01 -3.19 -7.34
C HIS A 120 13.55 -3.06 -8.76
N LEU A 121 12.94 -2.17 -9.52
CA LEU A 121 13.48 -1.65 -10.76
C LEU A 121 13.88 -0.20 -10.54
N GLU A 122 14.92 0.24 -11.21
CA GLU A 122 15.38 1.63 -11.15
C GLU A 122 15.36 2.23 -12.55
N THR A 123 14.31 2.99 -12.84
CA THR A 123 14.22 3.81 -14.04
C THR A 123 14.20 5.28 -13.63
N PRO A 124 15.37 5.94 -13.53
CA PRO A 124 15.47 7.32 -13.08
C PRO A 124 14.60 8.26 -13.91
N THR A 125 13.92 9.19 -13.24
CA THR A 125 13.22 10.26 -13.95
C THR A 125 14.19 11.38 -14.34
N PRO A 126 14.05 11.99 -15.52
CA PRO A 126 14.82 13.17 -15.89
C PRO A 126 14.27 14.47 -15.27
N LEU A 127 13.15 14.44 -14.57
CA LEU A 127 12.43 15.61 -14.06
C LEU A 127 12.99 16.15 -12.75
N ASN A 128 13.93 15.45 -12.12
CA ASN A 128 14.67 15.94 -10.95
C ASN A 128 16.10 15.40 -10.95
N PRO A 129 17.04 16.12 -10.29
CA PRO A 129 18.46 15.76 -10.28
C PRO A 129 18.78 14.41 -9.64
N LEU A 130 17.93 13.93 -8.72
CA LEU A 130 18.13 12.67 -8.02
C LEU A 130 17.57 11.47 -8.79
N GLY A 131 16.75 11.70 -9.82
CA GLY A 131 16.10 10.65 -10.59
C GLY A 131 15.05 9.87 -9.80
N VAL A 132 14.53 10.43 -8.70
CA VAL A 132 13.59 9.79 -7.80
C VAL A 132 12.14 9.94 -8.27
N LYS A 133 11.30 8.97 -7.91
CA LYS A 133 9.84 8.99 -8.07
C LYS A 133 9.17 8.75 -6.72
N GLY A 134 7.85 8.93 -6.64
CA GLY A 134 7.11 8.64 -5.42
C GLY A 134 7.17 7.16 -5.02
N VAL A 135 7.10 6.86 -3.72
CA VAL A 135 7.11 5.48 -3.21
C VAL A 135 6.04 5.24 -2.14
N GLY A 136 5.50 6.29 -1.53
CA GLY A 136 4.62 6.18 -0.36
C GLY A 136 3.40 5.29 -0.56
N GLU A 137 2.82 5.27 -1.75
CA GLU A 137 1.62 4.49 -2.07
C GLU A 137 1.90 3.21 -2.87
N ALA A 138 3.16 2.94 -3.23
CA ALA A 138 3.54 1.82 -4.09
C ALA A 138 3.04 0.46 -3.59
N GLY A 139 3.03 0.25 -2.28
CA GLY A 139 2.53 -0.98 -1.67
C GLY A 139 1.00 -1.07 -1.57
N CYS A 140 0.28 0.06 -1.59
CA CYS A 140 -1.17 0.08 -1.34
C CYS A 140 -2.01 0.03 -2.61
N ILE A 141 -1.62 0.76 -3.65
CA ILE A 141 -2.43 1.05 -4.84
C ILE A 141 -3.01 -0.21 -5.50
N ALA A 142 -2.21 -1.26 -5.69
CA ALA A 142 -2.65 -2.45 -6.41
C ALA A 142 -3.14 -3.58 -5.49
N THR A 143 -2.95 -3.49 -4.17
CA THR A 143 -3.16 -4.61 -3.25
C THR A 143 -4.60 -5.09 -3.23
N ALA A 144 -5.57 -4.21 -3.09
CA ALA A 144 -6.98 -4.60 -3.05
C ALA A 144 -7.42 -5.28 -4.36
N ALA A 145 -7.01 -4.74 -5.51
CA ALA A 145 -7.30 -5.34 -6.81
C ALA A 145 -6.62 -6.71 -7.00
N THR A 146 -5.40 -6.86 -6.50
CA THR A 146 -4.66 -8.14 -6.54
C THR A 146 -5.38 -9.22 -5.73
N ILE A 147 -5.83 -8.88 -4.51
CA ILE A 147 -6.57 -9.81 -3.65
C ILE A 147 -7.92 -10.16 -4.28
N ALA A 148 -8.69 -9.17 -4.75
CA ALA A 148 -9.96 -9.40 -5.42
C ALA A 148 -9.83 -10.30 -6.66
N SER A 149 -8.77 -10.11 -7.45
CA SER A 149 -8.47 -10.96 -8.60
C SER A 149 -8.12 -12.39 -8.17
N GLY A 150 -7.30 -12.54 -7.12
CA GLY A 150 -6.95 -13.85 -6.58
C GLY A 150 -8.16 -14.62 -6.05
N LEU A 151 -9.06 -13.94 -5.33
CA LEU A 151 -10.31 -14.52 -4.83
C LEU A 151 -11.27 -14.89 -5.98
N THR A 152 -11.37 -14.05 -7.01
CA THR A 152 -12.13 -14.37 -8.23
C THR A 152 -11.60 -15.66 -8.88
N ASP A 153 -10.28 -15.80 -8.95
CA ASP A 153 -9.65 -17.00 -9.52
C ASP A 153 -9.85 -18.25 -8.64
N ALA A 154 -9.67 -18.10 -7.33
CA ALA A 154 -9.88 -19.20 -6.37
C ALA A 154 -11.32 -19.73 -6.37
N LEU A 155 -12.29 -18.85 -6.57
CA LEU A 155 -13.73 -19.17 -6.55
C LEU A 155 -14.33 -19.34 -7.95
N ARG A 156 -13.51 -19.52 -8.97
CA ARG A 156 -13.96 -19.61 -10.37
C ARG A 156 -14.98 -20.71 -10.61
N GLU A 157 -14.80 -21.87 -9.98
CA GLU A 157 -15.69 -23.03 -10.11
C GLU A 157 -17.06 -22.80 -9.46
N PHE A 158 -17.17 -21.82 -8.57
CA PHE A 158 -18.41 -21.43 -7.88
C PHE A 158 -19.14 -20.27 -8.57
N GLY A 159 -19.10 -20.19 -9.89
CA GLY A 159 -19.84 -19.20 -10.67
C GLY A 159 -19.00 -17.98 -11.11
N ASN A 160 -17.67 -18.03 -10.97
CA ASN A 160 -16.76 -16.97 -11.40
C ASN A 160 -17.14 -15.57 -10.85
N PRO A 161 -17.18 -15.41 -9.51
CA PRO A 161 -17.66 -14.18 -8.88
C PRO A 161 -16.80 -12.98 -9.28
N LYS A 162 -17.39 -11.79 -9.27
CA LYS A 162 -16.67 -10.54 -9.51
C LYS A 162 -16.81 -9.63 -8.30
N PHE A 163 -15.78 -9.57 -7.48
CA PHE A 163 -15.72 -8.65 -6.37
C PHE A 163 -15.48 -7.21 -6.87
N ARG A 164 -16.43 -6.31 -6.59
CA ARG A 164 -16.42 -4.91 -7.05
C ARG A 164 -16.32 -3.91 -5.93
N SER A 165 -16.31 -4.38 -4.70
CA SER A 165 -16.20 -3.58 -3.49
C SER A 165 -15.33 -4.28 -2.46
N THR A 166 -14.74 -3.51 -1.56
CA THR A 166 -13.96 -3.98 -0.42
C THR A 166 -14.57 -3.41 0.87
N PRO A 167 -14.34 -4.05 2.02
CA PRO A 167 -13.62 -5.30 2.20
C PRO A 167 -14.41 -6.51 1.66
N ILE A 168 -13.66 -7.52 1.16
CA ILE A 168 -14.25 -8.81 0.77
C ILE A 168 -14.31 -9.69 2.02
N THR A 169 -15.50 -9.78 2.59
CA THR A 169 -15.73 -10.44 3.88
C THR A 169 -16.01 -11.93 3.73
N PRO A 170 -15.83 -12.74 4.79
CA PRO A 170 -16.25 -14.15 4.79
C PRO A 170 -17.72 -14.34 4.41
N SER A 171 -18.61 -13.42 4.79
CA SER A 171 -20.02 -13.46 4.40
C SER A 171 -20.22 -13.38 2.89
N MET A 172 -19.48 -12.51 2.19
CA MET A 172 -19.54 -12.42 0.73
C MET A 172 -19.02 -13.70 0.06
N ILE A 173 -17.99 -14.32 0.63
CA ILE A 173 -17.45 -15.60 0.14
C ILE A 173 -18.50 -16.71 0.35
N HIS A 174 -19.15 -16.74 1.50
CA HIS A 174 -20.22 -17.70 1.79
C HIS A 174 -21.40 -17.60 0.80
N GLU A 175 -21.81 -16.38 0.45
CA GLU A 175 -22.85 -16.16 -0.56
C GLU A 175 -22.47 -16.77 -1.91
N VAL A 176 -21.22 -16.61 -2.34
CA VAL A 176 -20.70 -17.18 -3.57
C VAL A 176 -20.72 -18.71 -3.52
N LEU A 177 -20.17 -19.32 -2.47
CA LEU A 177 -20.12 -20.77 -2.29
C LEU A 177 -21.53 -21.39 -2.25
N SER A 178 -22.46 -20.75 -1.55
CA SER A 178 -23.84 -21.20 -1.43
C SER A 178 -24.61 -21.12 -2.74
N SER A 179 -24.38 -20.07 -3.54
CA SER A 179 -25.06 -19.88 -4.83
C SER A 179 -24.50 -20.80 -5.93
N GLY A 180 -23.20 -21.12 -5.89
CA GLY A 180 -22.54 -21.99 -6.85
C GLY A 180 -22.84 -23.47 -6.67
N SER A 181 -23.32 -23.90 -5.50
CA SER A 181 -23.67 -25.30 -5.20
C SER A 181 -25.04 -25.74 -5.73
N SER A 182 -25.78 -24.87 -6.41
CA SER A 182 -27.16 -25.10 -6.88
C SER A 182 -27.24 -25.41 -8.39
N GLY A 183 -26.13 -25.78 -9.03
CA GLY A 183 -26.03 -26.07 -10.47
C GLY A 183 -25.69 -27.53 -10.76
#